data_4895ccf362d5f8e3bb4ad2fed2a0d4be
#
_entry.id   4895ccf362d5f8e3bb4ad2fed2a0d4be
#
_cell.length_a   1.000
_cell.length_b   1.000
_cell.length_c   1.000
_cell.angle_alpha   90.00
_cell.angle_beta   90.00
_cell.angle_gamma   90.00
#
_symmetry.space_group_name_H-M   'P 1'
#
loop_
_entity.id
_entity.type
_entity.pdbx_description
1 polymer ?
#
loop_
_entity_poly.entity_id
_entity_poly.type
_entity_poly.pdbx_seq_one_letter_code
_entity_poly.pdbx_strand_id
1 'polypeptide(L)'
;MKIALLNDTHFGARNDSIIFDDFFHKFYDEIFFPYLKEHNVKTLIHLGDVVDRRKFINYRIADNFRTKFLQRLWNEKIDTHIIIGNHDIYFRNTNKVNALQQLCTSADGINEPWIYEEPKVVDFDGLKILMLPWINPENEKQSFHMLDTAXADICLAHLDLNGFVMHDTITQYHGYDKSIVKRFEKTYSGHFHNKSDDGQIYYLGXQYEMNWSDHNVQKGFHILDTETREIEFIPNPFTIYKKLMYDDSQTDYDKFDISEYNQKFVKLIVVNKKDNEMFDRLLEKMYNSISVHELKILEDYSDLSHHNVSDDVVEGSEDTITLVNNYVDQLSVDLDKDKLKVMIKEMFIEAQDTDVVSGE
;
A
#
# COMPACT_ATOMS: atom_id res chain seq x y z
N MET A 1 22.97 -8.75 -10.36
CA MET A 1 22.03 -9.53 -9.54
C MET A 1 20.64 -8.94 -9.68
N LYS A 2 19.63 -9.74 -9.39
CA LYS A 2 18.24 -9.26 -9.41
C LYS A 2 17.68 -9.23 -8.01
N ILE A 3 16.99 -8.14 -7.69
CA ILE A 3 16.45 -7.88 -6.36
C ILE A 3 14.94 -7.70 -6.48
N ALA A 4 14.19 -8.44 -5.66
CA ALA A 4 12.74 -8.22 -5.58
C ALA A 4 12.48 -7.01 -4.69
N LEU A 5 11.54 -6.17 -5.11
CA LEU A 5 11.11 -5.00 -4.35
C LEU A 5 9.65 -5.17 -3.93
N LEU A 6 9.42 -5.06 -2.65
CA LEU A 6 8.07 -4.99 -2.06
C LEU A 6 7.95 -3.70 -1.28
N ASN A 7 6.72 -3.26 -1.09
CA ASN A 7 6.43 -2.09 -0.26
C ASN A 7 4.98 -2.12 0.17
N ASP A 8 4.70 -1.51 1.31
CA ASP A 8 3.32 -1.26 1.71
C ASP A 8 2.49 -2.55 1.72
N THR A 9 3.05 -3.59 2.33
CA THR A 9 2.33 -4.87 2.43
C THR A 9 1.20 -4.81 3.44
N HIS A 10 1.29 -3.92 4.41
CA HIS A 10 0.20 -3.60 5.35
C HIS A 10 -0.45 -4.85 5.95
N PHE A 11 0.36 -5.79 6.45
CA PHE A 11 -0.21 -6.95 7.15
C PHE A 11 -1.04 -6.44 8.33
N GLY A 12 -2.25 -6.94 8.45
CA GLY A 12 -3.23 -6.45 9.41
C GLY A 12 -4.20 -5.42 8.86
N ALA A 13 -4.15 -5.18 7.54
CA ALA A 13 -5.01 -4.20 6.88
C ALA A 13 -6.49 -4.52 7.10
N ARG A 14 -7.31 -3.49 7.02
CA ARG A 14 -8.76 -3.59 7.14
C ARG A 14 -9.13 -4.15 8.52
N ASN A 15 -8.47 -3.62 9.54
CA ASN A 15 -8.75 -3.96 10.94
C ASN A 15 -8.52 -5.45 11.21
N ASP A 16 -7.37 -5.95 10.78
CA ASP A 16 -7.00 -7.36 10.94
C ASP A 16 -7.98 -8.31 10.26
N SER A 17 -8.50 -7.92 9.10
CA SER A 17 -9.44 -8.74 8.36
C SER A 17 -8.78 -10.04 7.89
N ILE A 18 -9.40 -11.16 8.24
CA ILE A 18 -8.91 -12.47 7.80
C ILE A 18 -9.12 -12.62 6.28
N ILE A 19 -10.20 -12.05 5.75
CA ILE A 19 -10.45 -12.11 4.31
C ILE A 19 -9.28 -11.48 3.55
N PHE A 20 -8.84 -10.29 3.99
CA PHE A 20 -7.73 -9.62 3.32
C PHE A 20 -6.41 -10.30 3.60
N ASP A 21 -6.21 -10.80 4.82
CA ASP A 21 -4.98 -11.52 5.13
C ASP A 21 -4.83 -12.76 4.23
N ASP A 22 -5.89 -13.53 4.06
CA ASP A 22 -5.88 -14.69 3.15
C ASP A 22 -5.61 -14.26 1.72
N PHE A 23 -6.21 -13.15 1.29
CA PHE A 23 -6.00 -12.61 -0.05
C PHE A 23 -4.54 -12.20 -0.28
N PHE A 24 -3.94 -11.53 0.70
CA PHE A 24 -2.54 -11.13 0.61
C PHE A 24 -1.63 -12.36 0.53
N HIS A 25 -1.84 -13.33 1.41
CA HIS A 25 -0.97 -14.52 1.42
C HIS A 25 -1.16 -15.40 0.21
N LYS A 26 -2.33 -15.37 -0.43
CA LYS A 26 -2.51 -16.07 -1.70
C LYS A 26 -1.55 -15.52 -2.75
N PHE A 27 -1.40 -14.20 -2.80
CA PHE A 27 -0.46 -13.58 -3.73
C PHE A 27 0.98 -14.06 -3.47
N TYR A 28 1.40 -14.07 -2.20
CA TYR A 28 2.77 -14.51 -1.90
C TYR A 28 2.96 -15.97 -2.23
N ASP A 29 2.01 -16.81 -1.87
CA ASP A 29 2.12 -18.24 -2.06
C ASP A 29 2.08 -18.66 -3.54
N GLU A 30 1.23 -18.01 -4.33
CA GLU A 30 0.98 -18.46 -5.70
C GLU A 30 1.70 -17.65 -6.76
N ILE A 31 2.09 -16.42 -6.48
CA ILE A 31 2.72 -15.55 -7.47
C ILE A 31 4.14 -15.17 -7.07
N PHE A 32 4.31 -14.57 -5.89
CA PHE A 32 5.58 -13.95 -5.51
C PHE A 32 6.68 -15.00 -5.31
N PHE A 33 6.48 -15.93 -4.38
CA PHE A 33 7.52 -16.89 -4.09
C PHE A 33 7.80 -17.82 -5.27
N PRO A 34 6.80 -18.29 -6.01
CA PRO A 34 7.12 -19.07 -7.23
C PRO A 34 7.92 -18.28 -8.27
N TYR A 35 7.62 -16.98 -8.42
CA TYR A 35 8.40 -16.15 -9.35
C TYR A 35 9.86 -16.08 -8.93
N LEU A 36 10.11 -15.81 -7.64
CA LEU A 36 11.49 -15.73 -7.15
C LEU A 36 12.24 -17.02 -7.35
N LYS A 37 11.58 -18.14 -7.11
CA LYS A 37 12.20 -19.45 -7.31
C LYS A 37 12.52 -19.70 -8.77
N GLU A 38 11.56 -19.45 -9.64
CA GLU A 38 11.73 -19.69 -11.08
C GLU A 38 12.87 -18.86 -11.66
N HIS A 39 13.03 -17.62 -11.20
CA HIS A 39 14.02 -16.70 -11.73
C HIS A 39 15.26 -16.59 -10.86
N ASN A 40 15.37 -17.45 -9.84
CA ASN A 40 16.52 -17.50 -8.94
C ASN A 40 16.83 -16.15 -8.31
N VAL A 41 15.80 -15.45 -7.86
CA VAL A 41 15.94 -14.17 -7.16
C VAL A 41 16.11 -14.48 -5.67
N LYS A 42 17.25 -14.06 -5.10
CA LYS A 42 17.61 -14.42 -3.72
C LYS A 42 17.78 -13.23 -2.81
N THR A 43 17.39 -12.04 -3.25
CA THR A 43 17.46 -10.82 -2.44
C THR A 43 16.14 -10.09 -2.55
N LEU A 44 15.62 -9.67 -1.40
CA LEU A 44 14.40 -8.89 -1.30
C LEU A 44 14.71 -7.61 -0.55
N ILE A 45 14.26 -6.47 -1.07
CA ILE A 45 14.26 -5.22 -0.32
C ILE A 45 12.81 -4.77 -0.19
N HIS A 46 12.40 -4.55 1.05
CA HIS A 46 11.05 -4.06 1.38
C HIS A 46 11.15 -2.59 1.74
N LEU A 47 10.37 -1.76 1.06
CA LEU A 47 10.47 -0.31 1.17
C LEU A 47 9.56 0.28 2.24
N GLY A 48 9.20 -0.51 3.26
CA GLY A 48 8.49 0.01 4.41
C GLY A 48 6.99 -0.18 4.39
N ASP A 49 6.38 0.06 5.54
CA ASP A 49 4.96 -0.21 5.79
C ASP A 49 4.65 -1.68 5.66
N VAL A 50 5.43 -2.48 6.40
CA VAL A 50 5.21 -3.93 6.45
C VAL A 50 3.88 -4.23 7.12
N VAL A 51 3.57 -3.51 8.21
CA VAL A 51 2.34 -3.70 8.96
C VAL A 51 1.42 -2.50 8.79
N ASP A 52 0.14 -2.72 9.08
CA ASP A 52 -0.86 -1.69 8.83
C ASP A 52 -1.02 -0.72 9.99
N ARG A 53 -1.02 -1.24 11.23
CA ARG A 53 -1.26 -0.41 12.40
C ARG A 53 0.00 -0.24 13.22
N ARG A 54 0.16 0.95 13.74
CA ARG A 54 1.39 1.35 14.42
C ARG A 54 1.56 0.74 15.81
N LYS A 55 0.47 0.47 16.50
CA LYS A 55 0.55 0.20 17.93
C LYS A 55 0.22 -1.24 18.32
N PHE A 56 -0.40 -2.01 17.45
CA PHE A 56 -0.73 -3.39 17.76
C PHE A 56 -1.08 -4.17 16.51
N ILE A 57 -1.05 -5.48 16.65
CA ILE A 57 -1.41 -6.43 15.59
C ILE A 57 -2.03 -7.63 16.33
N ASN A 58 -3.06 -8.25 15.75
CA ASN A 58 -3.58 -9.41 16.45
C ASN A 58 -2.69 -10.62 16.19
N TYR A 59 -2.79 -11.61 17.10
CA TYR A 59 -1.86 -12.72 17.10
C TYR A 59 -2.01 -13.62 15.88
N ARG A 60 -3.20 -13.74 15.33
CA ARG A 60 -3.40 -14.55 14.14
C ARG A 60 -2.70 -13.95 12.93
N ILE A 61 -2.81 -12.63 12.76
CA ILE A 61 -2.12 -11.94 11.68
C ILE A 61 -0.60 -12.07 11.87
N ALA A 62 -0.13 -11.87 13.10
CA ALA A 62 1.30 -11.99 13.40
C ALA A 62 1.81 -13.41 13.12
N ASP A 63 1.03 -14.42 13.48
CA ASP A 63 1.42 -15.80 13.22
C ASP A 63 1.46 -16.11 11.74
N ASN A 64 0.49 -15.63 10.97
CA ASN A 64 0.50 -15.82 9.52
C ASN A 64 1.69 -15.10 8.88
N PHE A 65 1.98 -13.88 9.35
CA PHE A 65 3.16 -13.15 8.87
C PHE A 65 4.44 -13.99 9.11
N ARG A 66 4.58 -14.53 10.29
CA ARG A 66 5.76 -15.31 10.63
C ARG A 66 5.84 -16.60 9.83
N THR A 67 4.74 -17.35 9.76
CA THR A 67 4.79 -18.70 9.17
C THR A 67 4.67 -18.69 7.65
N LYS A 68 3.92 -17.76 7.08
CA LYS A 68 3.64 -17.75 5.65
C LYS A 68 4.50 -16.78 4.86
N PHE A 69 5.19 -15.86 5.55
CA PHE A 69 6.04 -14.89 4.88
C PHE A 69 7.48 -14.99 5.37
N LEU A 70 7.75 -14.76 6.65
CA LEU A 70 9.13 -14.77 7.15
C LEU A 70 9.78 -16.14 7.05
N GLN A 71 9.10 -17.19 7.50
CA GLN A 71 9.67 -18.53 7.41
C GLN A 71 9.88 -18.97 5.98
N ARG A 72 8.99 -18.53 5.09
CA ARG A 72 9.16 -18.84 3.68
C ARG A 72 10.42 -18.18 3.12
N LEU A 73 10.68 -16.93 3.51
CA LEU A 73 11.92 -16.25 3.11
C LEU A 73 13.14 -16.99 3.62
N TRP A 74 13.11 -17.41 4.89
CA TRP A 74 14.23 -18.15 5.48
C TRP A 74 14.45 -19.50 4.78
N ASN A 75 13.38 -20.24 4.57
CA ASN A 75 13.46 -21.58 3.99
C ASN A 75 13.98 -21.53 2.56
N GLU A 76 13.65 -20.49 1.82
CA GLU A 76 14.09 -20.36 0.44
C GLU A 76 15.39 -19.56 0.32
N LYS A 77 15.99 -19.21 1.45
CA LYS A 77 17.30 -18.55 1.52
C LYS A 77 17.32 -17.21 0.80
N ILE A 78 16.27 -16.43 1.02
CA ILE A 78 16.15 -15.09 0.44
C ILE A 78 16.64 -14.07 1.47
N ASP A 79 17.74 -13.39 1.15
CA ASP A 79 18.26 -12.31 1.97
C ASP A 79 17.30 -11.14 1.94
N THR A 80 16.85 -10.70 3.10
CA THR A 80 15.77 -9.72 3.18
C THR A 80 16.24 -8.46 3.91
N HIS A 81 16.02 -7.32 3.27
CA HIS A 81 16.34 -6.01 3.80
C HIS A 81 15.07 -5.19 3.87
N ILE A 82 14.84 -4.53 5.01
CA ILE A 82 13.58 -3.78 5.22
C ILE A 82 13.92 -2.38 5.73
N ILE A 83 13.46 -1.36 5.03
CA ILE A 83 13.52 0.00 5.58
C ILE A 83 12.20 0.29 6.30
N ILE A 84 12.28 1.07 7.36
CA ILE A 84 11.12 1.40 8.18
C ILE A 84 10.20 2.38 7.44
N GLY A 85 8.90 2.08 7.40
CA GLY A 85 7.89 3.00 6.92
C GLY A 85 7.14 3.64 8.07
N ASN A 86 6.25 4.60 7.75
CA ASN A 86 5.57 5.34 8.80
C ASN A 86 4.53 4.50 9.56
N HIS A 87 4.03 3.44 8.97
CA HIS A 87 3.11 2.54 9.68
C HIS A 87 3.83 1.54 10.57
N ASP A 88 5.15 1.43 10.44
CA ASP A 88 5.92 0.46 11.22
C ASP A 88 6.34 1.01 12.58
N ILE A 89 6.25 2.32 12.81
CA ILE A 89 6.77 2.96 14.01
C ILE A 89 5.67 3.18 15.04
N TYR A 90 6.03 3.04 16.32
CA TYR A 90 5.10 3.30 17.41
C TYR A 90 4.93 4.80 17.66
N PHE A 91 6.04 5.49 17.89
CA PHE A 91 6.05 6.94 18.12
C PHE A 91 6.30 7.67 16.82
N ARG A 92 5.71 8.85 16.67
CA ARG A 92 5.82 9.57 15.40
C ARG A 92 7.16 10.28 15.24
N ASN A 93 7.95 10.38 16.30
CA ASN A 93 9.21 11.13 16.25
C ASN A 93 10.45 10.26 16.27
N THR A 94 10.32 8.94 16.19
CA THR A 94 11.49 8.06 16.16
C THR A 94 11.16 6.77 15.44
N ASN A 95 12.14 6.21 14.71
CA ASN A 95 12.03 4.88 14.11
C ASN A 95 12.49 3.77 15.05
N LYS A 96 12.97 4.10 16.23
CA LYS A 96 13.66 3.10 17.07
C LYS A 96 12.73 2.13 17.76
N VAL A 97 11.46 2.52 18.00
CA VAL A 97 10.47 1.60 18.55
C VAL A 97 9.53 1.25 17.41
N ASN A 98 9.63 0.03 16.91
CA ASN A 98 8.90 -0.32 15.69
C ASN A 98 8.44 -1.77 15.73
N ALA A 99 7.46 -2.06 14.88
CA ALA A 99 6.84 -3.39 14.81
C ALA A 99 7.83 -4.46 14.35
N LEU A 100 8.79 -4.10 13.51
CA LEU A 100 9.66 -5.10 12.92
C LEU A 100 10.64 -5.67 13.92
N GLN A 101 11.05 -4.87 14.90
CA GLN A 101 11.86 -5.39 15.99
C GLN A 101 11.11 -6.46 16.80
N GLN A 102 9.80 -6.33 16.88
CA GLN A 102 9.00 -7.30 17.61
C GLN A 102 8.65 -8.53 16.78
N LEU A 103 8.40 -8.33 15.48
CA LEU A 103 7.86 -9.39 14.64
C LEU A 103 8.92 -10.16 13.88
N CYS A 104 10.09 -9.58 13.64
CA CYS A 104 11.11 -10.18 12.77
C CYS A 104 12.30 -10.75 13.51
N THR A 105 12.32 -10.69 14.84
CA THR A 105 13.44 -11.25 15.61
C THR A 105 13.19 -12.73 15.87
N SER A 106 14.27 -13.51 15.91
CA SER A 106 14.24 -14.91 16.24
C SER A 106 15.07 -15.16 17.49
N ALA A 107 14.78 -16.24 18.18
CA ALA A 107 15.48 -16.57 19.43
C ALA A 107 16.98 -16.80 19.20
N ASP A 108 17.34 -17.34 18.04
CA ASP A 108 18.75 -17.66 17.75
C ASP A 108 19.45 -16.56 16.95
N GLY A 109 18.75 -15.52 16.54
CA GLY A 109 19.33 -14.43 15.75
C GLY A 109 19.75 -14.80 14.34
N ILE A 110 19.36 -15.98 13.89
CA ILE A 110 19.70 -16.47 12.54
C ILE A 110 18.55 -16.19 11.60
N ASN A 111 18.87 -15.80 10.38
CA ASN A 111 17.88 -15.58 9.32
C ASN A 111 16.95 -14.39 9.56
N GLU A 112 17.37 -13.45 10.42
CA GLU A 112 16.62 -12.23 10.61
C GLU A 112 16.85 -11.29 9.44
N PRO A 113 15.84 -10.52 9.02
CA PRO A 113 16.07 -9.47 8.03
C PRO A 113 17.00 -8.39 8.55
N TRP A 114 17.69 -7.71 7.63
CA TRP A 114 18.38 -6.47 7.97
C TRP A 114 17.32 -5.36 8.02
N ILE A 115 17.17 -4.72 9.16
CA ILE A 115 16.18 -3.67 9.36
C ILE A 115 16.89 -2.34 9.45
N TYR A 116 16.50 -1.41 8.60
CA TYR A 116 17.14 -0.09 8.51
C TYR A 116 16.25 0.94 9.17
N GLU A 117 16.67 1.38 10.34
CA GLU A 117 15.98 2.44 11.10
C GLU A 117 16.56 3.81 10.75
N GLU A 118 17.77 3.83 10.23
CA GLU A 118 18.51 5.04 9.86
C GLU A 118 19.00 4.89 8.42
N PRO A 119 19.25 6.01 7.74
CA PRO A 119 19.76 5.91 6.37
C PRO A 119 21.13 5.25 6.34
N LYS A 120 21.34 4.42 5.33
CA LYS A 120 22.59 3.68 5.20
C LYS A 120 22.82 3.34 3.73
N VAL A 121 24.07 3.48 3.29
CA VAL A 121 24.46 3.04 1.95
C VAL A 121 24.85 1.57 2.00
N VAL A 122 24.30 0.77 1.11
CA VAL A 122 24.59 -0.66 1.03
C VAL A 122 24.97 -0.98 -0.41
N ASP A 123 26.00 -1.81 -0.57
CA ASP A 123 26.45 -2.25 -1.89
C ASP A 123 25.79 -3.58 -2.25
N PHE A 124 25.01 -3.57 -3.31
CA PHE A 124 24.37 -4.79 -3.83
C PHE A 124 25.04 -5.15 -5.15
N ASP A 125 26.01 -6.05 -5.08
CA ASP A 125 26.71 -6.58 -6.25
C ASP A 125 27.28 -5.45 -7.14
N GLY A 126 27.86 -4.44 -6.49
CA GLY A 126 28.49 -3.32 -7.18
C GLY A 126 27.62 -2.09 -7.33
N LEU A 127 26.33 -2.20 -7.09
CA LEU A 127 25.43 -1.04 -7.12
C LEU A 127 25.25 -0.52 -5.69
N LYS A 128 25.68 0.73 -5.48
CA LYS A 128 25.54 1.34 -4.17
C LYS A 128 24.18 2.02 -4.06
N ILE A 129 23.42 1.64 -3.06
CA ILE A 129 22.06 2.08 -2.85
C ILE A 129 21.95 2.76 -1.50
N LEU A 130 21.36 3.94 -1.47
CA LEU A 130 20.99 4.57 -0.21
C LEU A 130 19.66 3.98 0.25
N MET A 131 19.68 3.30 1.39
CA MET A 131 18.49 2.77 2.04
C MET A 131 17.98 3.87 2.96
N LEU A 132 16.84 4.49 2.63
CA LEU A 132 16.35 5.67 3.33
C LEU A 132 15.03 5.38 3.99
N PRO A 133 15.01 5.09 5.29
CA PRO A 133 13.73 4.87 5.99
C PRO A 133 12.98 6.17 6.22
N TRP A 134 11.77 6.04 6.73
CA TRP A 134 10.88 7.17 7.00
C TRP A 134 11.60 8.28 7.76
N ILE A 135 11.47 9.50 7.26
CA ILE A 135 12.11 10.67 7.87
C ILE A 135 11.19 11.23 8.96
N ASN A 136 11.75 11.42 10.14
CA ASN A 136 11.03 11.96 11.29
C ASN A 136 11.92 12.95 12.02
N PRO A 137 11.41 13.66 13.04
CA PRO A 137 12.24 14.67 13.70
C PRO A 137 13.58 14.18 14.25
N GLU A 138 13.64 12.93 14.71
CA GLU A 138 14.91 12.42 15.26
C GLU A 138 15.96 12.23 14.19
N ASN A 139 15.58 11.73 13.00
CA ASN A 139 16.56 11.37 11.98
C ASN A 139 16.62 12.37 10.82
N GLU A 140 15.86 13.46 10.89
CA GLU A 140 15.73 14.39 9.77
C GLU A 140 17.09 14.98 9.36
N LYS A 141 17.86 15.43 10.32
CA LYS A 141 19.16 16.05 10.04
C LYS A 141 20.11 15.05 9.38
N GLN A 142 20.20 13.86 9.93
CA GLN A 142 21.03 12.79 9.38
C GLN A 142 20.55 12.40 7.97
N SER A 143 19.24 12.29 7.79
CA SER A 143 18.69 11.90 6.50
C SER A 143 19.02 12.91 5.41
N PHE A 144 18.86 14.20 5.71
CA PHE A 144 19.19 15.23 4.71
C PHE A 144 20.68 15.29 4.45
N HIS A 145 21.51 15.06 5.46
CA HIS A 145 22.94 14.97 5.24
C HIS A 145 23.29 13.83 4.29
N MET A 146 22.68 12.66 4.49
CA MET A 146 22.93 11.52 3.60
C MET A 146 22.40 11.77 2.19
N LEU A 147 21.23 12.41 2.09
CA LEU A 147 20.70 12.75 0.77
C LEU A 147 21.63 13.68 0.00
N ASP A 148 22.33 14.57 0.72
CA ASP A 148 23.25 15.51 0.11
C ASP A 148 24.62 14.89 -0.21
N THR A 149 25.07 13.90 0.55
CA THR A 149 26.47 13.48 0.50
C THR A 149 26.68 11.99 0.21
N ALA A 150 25.68 11.16 0.26
CA ALA A 150 25.86 9.71 0.12
C ALA A 150 26.38 9.32 -1.26
N UNK A 151 27.08 8.49 -1.33
CA UNK A 151 27.58 8.00 -2.42
C UNK A 151 26.83 6.89 -2.86
N ALA A 152 25.93 7.06 -3.36
CA ALA A 152 25.06 6.04 -3.88
C ALA A 152 24.46 6.51 -5.20
N ASP A 153 24.20 5.58 -6.10
CA ASP A 153 23.63 5.91 -7.40
C ASP A 153 22.11 5.91 -7.36
N ILE A 154 21.53 5.06 -6.52
CA ILE A 154 20.07 4.85 -6.43
C ILE A 154 19.67 5.04 -4.98
N CYS A 155 18.46 5.58 -4.78
CA CYS A 155 17.85 5.70 -3.47
C CYS A 155 16.62 4.81 -3.42
N LEU A 156 16.54 3.97 -2.40
CA LEU A 156 15.34 3.19 -2.08
C LEU A 156 14.77 3.75 -0.78
N ALA A 157 13.49 4.13 -0.78
CA ALA A 157 12.99 4.99 0.27
C ALA A 157 11.54 4.71 0.63
N HIS A 158 11.12 5.35 1.72
CA HIS A 158 9.72 5.44 2.10
C HIS A 158 9.45 6.92 2.36
N LEU A 159 9.10 7.67 1.32
CA LEU A 159 9.08 9.12 1.33
C LEU A 159 7.70 9.69 1.03
N ASP A 160 7.44 10.83 1.64
CA ASP A 160 6.24 11.61 1.36
C ASP A 160 6.68 12.85 0.59
N LEU A 161 6.56 12.78 -0.75
CA LEU A 161 7.01 13.85 -1.63
C LEU A 161 5.83 14.55 -2.27
N ASN A 162 5.99 15.84 -2.48
CA ASN A 162 5.02 16.68 -3.18
C ASN A 162 4.85 16.27 -4.62
N GLY A 163 3.62 16.35 -5.13
CA GLY A 163 3.36 16.32 -6.56
C GLY A 163 3.11 14.95 -7.15
N PHE A 164 2.94 13.93 -6.32
CA PHE A 164 2.70 12.57 -6.81
C PHE A 164 1.27 12.13 -6.52
N VAL A 165 0.74 11.25 -7.37
CA VAL A 165 -0.64 10.79 -7.27
C VAL A 165 -0.77 9.80 -6.13
N MET A 166 -1.60 10.16 -5.16
CA MET A 166 -1.93 9.28 -4.03
C MET A 166 -3.10 8.38 -4.35
N HIS A 167 -3.97 8.86 -5.20
CA HIS A 167 -5.27 8.29 -5.52
C HIS A 167 -5.56 8.66 -6.97
N ASP A 168 -6.52 8.01 -7.60
CA ASP A 168 -6.79 8.18 -9.03
C ASP A 168 -6.73 9.63 -9.51
N THR A 169 -7.28 10.55 -8.74
CA THR A 169 -7.37 11.94 -9.17
C THR A 169 -6.78 12.92 -8.17
N ILE A 170 -6.17 12.41 -7.09
CA ILE A 170 -5.70 13.25 -5.99
C ILE A 170 -4.19 13.24 -5.97
N THR A 171 -3.61 14.43 -6.05
CA THR A 171 -2.17 14.63 -6.04
C THR A 171 -1.74 15.16 -4.68
N GLN A 172 -0.65 14.61 -4.16
CA GLN A 172 -0.11 15.05 -2.88
C GLN A 172 0.57 16.41 -3.04
N TYR A 173 0.10 17.39 -2.24
CA TYR A 173 0.68 18.73 -2.21
C TYR A 173 1.37 19.05 -0.91
N HIS A 174 1.43 18.09 0.00
CA HIS A 174 2.18 18.19 1.26
C HIS A 174 3.36 17.24 1.19
N GLY A 175 4.26 17.36 2.12
CA GLY A 175 5.43 16.51 2.14
C GLY A 175 6.65 17.28 1.66
N TYR A 176 7.73 16.56 1.44
CA TYR A 176 8.99 17.17 1.07
C TYR A 176 9.03 17.50 -0.41
N ASP A 177 9.82 18.50 -0.76
CA ASP A 177 10.08 18.82 -2.16
C ASP A 177 10.89 17.70 -2.81
N LYS A 178 10.54 17.34 -4.02
CA LYS A 178 11.23 16.23 -4.69
C LYS A 178 12.69 16.54 -5.04
N SER A 179 13.11 17.78 -4.92
CA SER A 179 14.52 18.12 -5.13
C SER A 179 15.45 17.46 -4.11
N ILE A 180 14.92 16.96 -2.99
CA ILE A 180 15.77 16.33 -1.99
C ILE A 180 16.45 15.05 -2.51
N VAL A 181 15.91 14.43 -3.55
CA VAL A 181 16.49 13.22 -4.14
C VAL A 181 17.08 13.46 -5.52
N LYS A 182 17.29 14.72 -5.90
CA LYS A 182 17.69 15.03 -7.30
C LYS A 182 19.07 14.49 -7.66
N ARG A 183 19.92 14.23 -6.69
CA ARG A 183 21.28 13.72 -6.94
C ARG A 183 21.31 12.28 -7.42
N PHE A 184 20.26 11.53 -7.16
CA PHE A 184 20.25 10.10 -7.48
C PHE A 184 19.77 9.89 -8.90
N GLU A 185 20.37 8.90 -9.55
CA GLU A 185 19.98 8.52 -10.90
C GLU A 185 18.50 8.12 -10.93
N LYS A 186 18.08 7.34 -9.93
CA LYS A 186 16.70 6.91 -9.72
C LYS A 186 16.40 6.85 -8.24
N THR A 187 15.16 7.16 -7.89
CA THR A 187 14.65 6.93 -6.54
C THR A 187 13.37 6.11 -6.65
N TYR A 188 13.32 5.00 -5.94
CA TYR A 188 12.15 4.15 -5.86
C TYR A 188 11.62 4.19 -4.45
N SER A 189 10.31 4.42 -4.28
CA SER A 189 9.76 4.65 -2.96
C SER A 189 8.46 3.88 -2.75
N GLY A 190 8.25 3.45 -1.50
CA GLY A 190 6.94 3.09 -1.01
C GLY A 190 6.21 4.31 -0.50
N HIS A 191 5.13 4.10 0.21
CA HIS A 191 4.26 5.06 0.86
C HIS A 191 2.96 5.30 0.12
N PHE A 192 2.99 5.73 -1.14
CA PHE A 192 1.74 5.91 -1.90
C PHE A 192 1.36 4.59 -2.57
N HIS A 193 0.08 4.24 -2.52
CA HIS A 193 -0.37 2.92 -2.95
C HIS A 193 -0.57 2.79 -4.45
N ASN A 194 -0.68 3.92 -5.17
CA ASN A 194 -0.77 3.90 -6.62
C ASN A 194 0.59 4.16 -7.24
N LYS A 195 0.85 3.46 -8.34
CA LYS A 195 2.08 3.69 -9.07
C LYS A 195 2.05 5.08 -9.71
N SER A 196 3.17 5.80 -9.61
CA SER A 196 3.33 7.06 -10.34
C SER A 196 4.82 7.36 -10.45
N ASP A 197 5.19 8.13 -11.46
CA ASP A 197 6.58 8.50 -11.62
C ASP A 197 6.72 9.79 -12.43
N ASP A 198 7.92 10.38 -12.34
CA ASP A 198 8.27 11.53 -13.17
C ASP A 198 9.52 11.24 -14.03
N GLY A 199 9.87 9.97 -14.17
CA GLY A 199 11.04 9.55 -14.92
C GLY A 199 12.28 9.37 -14.10
N GLN A 200 12.33 9.97 -12.92
CA GLN A 200 13.45 9.83 -11.98
C GLN A 200 12.97 9.25 -10.65
N ILE A 201 11.84 9.70 -10.16
CA ILE A 201 11.25 9.25 -8.90
C ILE A 201 10.07 8.35 -9.23
N TYR A 202 10.05 7.15 -8.66
CA TYR A 202 9.03 6.15 -8.91
C TYR A 202 8.40 5.72 -7.59
N TYR A 203 7.10 5.91 -7.46
CA TYR A 203 6.30 5.29 -6.42
C TYR A 203 5.80 3.97 -6.97
N LEU A 204 6.10 2.86 -6.27
CA LEU A 204 5.92 1.53 -6.84
C LEU A 204 4.52 0.97 -6.66
N GLY A 205 3.79 1.51 -5.71
CA GLY A 205 2.43 1.05 -5.46
C GLY A 205 2.37 -0.33 -4.79
N UNK A 206 1.28 -0.65 -4.27
CA UNK A 206 1.11 -1.82 -3.53
C UNK A 206 1.03 -2.98 -4.45
N GLN A 207 1.05 -4.08 -3.79
CA GLN A 207 1.10 -5.31 -4.55
C GLN A 207 -0.26 -5.93 -4.80
N TYR A 208 -1.26 -5.52 -4.07
CA TYR A 208 -2.62 -6.07 -4.16
C TYR A 208 -3.65 -5.01 -3.80
N GLU A 209 -4.89 -5.30 -4.10
CA GLU A 209 -6.00 -4.40 -3.77
C GLU A 209 -6.25 -4.41 -2.27
N MET A 210 -6.45 -3.24 -1.70
CA MET A 210 -6.77 -3.09 -0.28
C MET A 210 -8.10 -2.37 -0.04
N ASN A 211 -8.55 -1.59 -1.00
CA ASN A 211 -9.82 -0.86 -0.86
C ASN A 211 -10.40 -0.58 -2.23
N TRP A 212 -11.61 0.00 -2.25
CA TRP A 212 -12.32 0.22 -3.50
C TRP A 212 -11.60 1.15 -4.47
N SER A 213 -10.72 2.01 -3.98
CA SER A 213 -9.97 2.87 -4.90
C SER A 213 -8.98 2.07 -5.74
N ASP A 214 -8.66 0.85 -5.33
CA ASP A 214 -7.75 -0.02 -6.09
C ASP A 214 -8.45 -0.79 -7.19
N HIS A 215 -9.77 -0.75 -7.26
CA HIS A 215 -10.51 -1.48 -8.28
C HIS A 215 -10.04 -1.07 -9.67
N ASN A 216 -9.77 -2.07 -10.49
CA ASN A 216 -9.36 -1.87 -11.89
C ASN A 216 -7.99 -1.18 -12.04
N VAL A 217 -7.19 -1.19 -10.98
CA VAL A 217 -5.81 -0.70 -11.02
C VAL A 217 -4.89 -1.91 -10.93
N GLN A 218 -3.97 -2.04 -11.90
CA GLN A 218 -3.08 -3.19 -11.91
C GLN A 218 -2.08 -3.10 -10.78
N LYS A 219 -1.98 -4.15 -9.96
CA LYS A 219 -1.06 -4.23 -8.82
C LYS A 219 -0.01 -5.29 -9.11
N GLY A 220 1.09 -5.23 -8.36
CA GLY A 220 2.15 -6.19 -8.51
C GLY A 220 3.40 -5.76 -7.78
N PHE A 221 4.51 -6.40 -8.10
CA PHE A 221 5.78 -6.07 -7.48
C PHE A 221 6.82 -5.82 -8.58
N HIS A 222 8.05 -5.51 -8.18
CA HIS A 222 9.07 -5.13 -9.14
C HIS A 222 10.34 -5.94 -8.92
N ILE A 223 11.12 -6.08 -9.98
CA ILE A 223 12.46 -6.65 -9.94
C ILE A 223 13.42 -5.56 -10.38
N LEU A 224 14.41 -5.29 -9.54
CA LEU A 224 15.50 -4.36 -9.85
C LEU A 224 16.72 -5.16 -10.29
N ASP A 225 17.26 -4.82 -11.45
CA ASP A 225 18.50 -5.43 -11.94
C ASP A 225 19.65 -4.49 -11.59
N THR A 226 20.60 -4.97 -10.78
CA THR A 226 21.69 -4.10 -10.33
C THR A 226 22.65 -3.76 -11.48
N GLU A 227 22.69 -4.54 -12.53
CA GLU A 227 23.56 -4.31 -13.67
C GLU A 227 23.03 -3.20 -14.57
N THR A 228 21.75 -3.32 -14.97
CA THR A 228 21.11 -2.33 -15.83
C THR A 228 20.55 -1.15 -15.06
N ARG A 229 20.28 -1.33 -13.75
CA ARG A 229 19.66 -0.34 -12.85
C ARG A 229 18.22 -0.04 -13.19
N GLU A 230 17.58 -0.93 -13.94
CA GLU A 230 16.19 -0.77 -14.34
C GLU A 230 15.29 -1.67 -13.53
N ILE A 231 14.01 -1.30 -13.45
CA ILE A 231 13.02 -2.13 -12.77
C ILE A 231 12.07 -2.74 -13.80
N GLU A 232 11.58 -3.93 -13.47
CA GLU A 232 10.57 -4.64 -14.26
C GLU A 232 9.36 -4.87 -13.38
N PHE A 233 8.18 -4.54 -13.90
CA PHE A 233 6.93 -4.75 -13.16
C PHE A 233 6.41 -6.17 -13.40
N ILE A 234 6.10 -6.86 -12.30
CA ILE A 234 5.54 -8.22 -12.34
C ILE A 234 4.12 -8.13 -11.80
N PRO A 235 3.11 -8.32 -12.66
CA PRO A 235 1.73 -8.09 -12.22
C PRO A 235 1.20 -9.18 -11.29
N ASN A 236 0.31 -8.78 -10.41
CA ASN A 236 -0.51 -9.66 -9.60
C ASN A 236 -1.86 -9.81 -10.29
N PRO A 237 -2.23 -11.01 -10.74
CA PRO A 237 -3.51 -11.16 -11.44
C PRO A 237 -4.71 -11.22 -10.51
N PHE A 238 -4.52 -11.29 -9.19
CA PHE A 238 -5.63 -11.52 -8.27
C PHE A 238 -6.32 -10.21 -7.91
N THR A 239 -7.64 -10.24 -7.92
CA THR A 239 -8.48 -9.10 -7.54
C THR A 239 -9.46 -9.55 -6.47
N ILE A 240 -9.93 -8.60 -5.66
CA ILE A 240 -10.93 -8.89 -4.64
C ILE A 240 -12.16 -7.99 -4.78
N TYR A 241 -12.06 -6.93 -5.58
CA TYR A 241 -13.15 -5.98 -5.81
C TYR A 241 -13.68 -6.13 -7.21
N LYS A 242 -15.02 -6.18 -7.33
CA LYS A 242 -15.70 -6.32 -8.62
C LYS A 242 -16.89 -5.39 -8.69
N LYS A 243 -17.10 -4.80 -9.86
CA LYS A 243 -18.32 -4.03 -10.15
C LYS A 243 -19.11 -4.76 -11.20
N LEU A 244 -20.42 -4.87 -10.99
CA LEU A 244 -21.34 -5.46 -11.97
C LEU A 244 -22.32 -4.37 -12.39
N MET A 245 -22.24 -3.96 -13.65
CA MET A 245 -23.16 -2.98 -14.23
C MET A 245 -24.38 -3.73 -14.73
N TYR A 246 -25.47 -3.63 -13.98
CA TYR A 246 -26.70 -4.38 -14.31
C TYR A 246 -27.50 -3.64 -15.37
N ASP A 247 -27.72 -4.28 -16.50
CA ASP A 247 -28.48 -3.68 -17.60
C ASP A 247 -29.24 -4.81 -18.31
N ASP A 248 -30.52 -4.99 -17.97
CA ASP A 248 -31.28 -6.09 -18.54
C ASP A 248 -31.87 -5.76 -19.91
N SER A 249 -31.59 -4.56 -20.44
CA SER A 249 -31.88 -4.31 -21.85
C SER A 249 -30.77 -4.89 -22.74
N GLN A 250 -29.64 -5.26 -22.19
CA GLN A 250 -28.50 -5.79 -22.93
C GLN A 250 -28.18 -7.24 -22.61
N THR A 251 -28.52 -7.72 -21.43
CA THR A 251 -28.06 -9.01 -20.93
C THR A 251 -29.21 -9.80 -20.33
N ASP A 252 -29.25 -11.10 -20.64
CA ASP A 252 -30.18 -12.04 -19.99
C ASP A 252 -29.48 -12.61 -18.76
N TYR A 253 -29.84 -12.09 -17.59
CA TYR A 253 -29.16 -12.48 -16.36
C TYR A 253 -29.57 -13.86 -15.86
N ASP A 254 -30.60 -14.44 -16.42
CA ASP A 254 -30.90 -15.84 -16.12
C ASP A 254 -29.87 -16.79 -16.69
N LYS A 255 -29.14 -16.35 -17.73
CA LYS A 255 -28.07 -17.12 -18.35
C LYS A 255 -26.66 -16.61 -17.99
N PHE A 256 -26.58 -15.62 -17.10
CA PHE A 256 -25.35 -14.93 -16.77
C PHE A 256 -24.50 -15.78 -15.84
N ASP A 257 -23.21 -15.88 -16.12
CA ASP A 257 -22.27 -16.63 -15.28
C ASP A 257 -21.77 -15.72 -14.15
N ILE A 258 -22.10 -16.08 -12.91
CA ILE A 258 -21.71 -15.28 -11.75
C ILE A 258 -20.44 -15.80 -11.06
N SER A 259 -19.78 -16.80 -11.63
CA SER A 259 -18.65 -17.45 -10.93
C SER A 259 -17.50 -16.48 -10.64
N GLU A 260 -17.30 -15.45 -11.47
CA GLU A 260 -16.20 -14.52 -11.24
C GLU A 260 -16.42 -13.63 -10.02
N TYR A 261 -17.64 -13.60 -9.48
CA TYR A 261 -17.94 -12.80 -8.29
C TYR A 261 -17.75 -13.57 -7.00
N ASN A 262 -17.41 -14.83 -7.10
CA ASN A 262 -17.18 -15.66 -5.91
C ASN A 262 -16.00 -15.13 -5.11
N GLN A 263 -16.19 -14.97 -3.81
CA GLN A 263 -15.17 -14.47 -2.87
C GLN A 263 -14.67 -13.07 -3.24
N LYS A 264 -15.60 -12.23 -3.67
CA LYS A 264 -15.30 -10.83 -3.99
C LYS A 264 -16.19 -9.90 -3.19
N PHE A 265 -15.72 -8.66 -3.06
CA PHE A 265 -16.57 -7.54 -2.65
C PHE A 265 -17.17 -6.98 -3.94
N VAL A 266 -18.49 -6.94 -4.02
CA VAL A 266 -19.19 -6.63 -5.27
C VAL A 266 -20.05 -5.38 -5.09
N LYS A 267 -19.90 -4.42 -6.01
CA LYS A 267 -20.88 -3.33 -6.18
C LYS A 267 -21.72 -3.66 -7.41
N LEU A 268 -22.99 -3.87 -7.19
CA LEU A 268 -23.94 -4.09 -8.28
C LEU A 268 -24.62 -2.76 -8.57
N ILE A 269 -24.37 -2.22 -9.75
CA ILE A 269 -24.80 -0.88 -10.14
C ILE A 269 -25.90 -1.02 -11.16
N VAL A 270 -27.11 -0.56 -10.83
CA VAL A 270 -28.27 -0.73 -11.67
C VAL A 270 -28.30 0.40 -12.71
N VAL A 271 -28.07 0.03 -13.97
CA VAL A 271 -28.15 0.95 -15.10
C VAL A 271 -29.55 0.92 -15.69
N ASN A 272 -30.06 -0.26 -16.03
CA ASN A 272 -31.42 -0.48 -16.51
C ASN A 272 -31.99 -1.71 -15.82
N LYS A 273 -33.13 -1.54 -15.19
CA LYS A 273 -33.84 -2.64 -14.56
C LYS A 273 -35.30 -2.59 -14.99
N LYS A 274 -35.63 -3.34 -16.04
CA LYS A 274 -37.02 -3.40 -16.56
C LYS A 274 -37.74 -4.66 -16.08
N ASP A 275 -36.97 -5.72 -15.78
CA ASP A 275 -37.52 -7.00 -15.31
C ASP A 275 -37.15 -7.19 -13.86
N ASN A 276 -38.00 -6.77 -12.94
CA ASN A 276 -37.75 -6.87 -11.52
C ASN A 276 -37.56 -8.31 -11.05
N GLU A 277 -38.29 -9.24 -11.66
CA GLU A 277 -38.21 -10.65 -11.27
C GLU A 277 -36.86 -11.24 -11.65
N MET A 278 -36.37 -10.91 -12.85
CA MET A 278 -35.03 -11.38 -13.26
C MET A 278 -33.94 -10.80 -12.34
N PHE A 279 -34.08 -9.54 -11.95
CA PHE A 279 -33.15 -8.93 -11.01
C PHE A 279 -33.17 -9.68 -9.68
N ASP A 280 -34.33 -9.99 -9.15
CA ASP A 280 -34.45 -10.72 -7.89
C ASP A 280 -33.84 -12.12 -8.00
N ARG A 281 -34.02 -12.79 -9.14
CA ARG A 281 -33.39 -14.11 -9.34
C ARG A 281 -31.88 -14.02 -9.37
N LEU A 282 -31.31 -12.95 -9.97
CA LEU A 282 -29.90 -12.76 -9.97
C LEU A 282 -29.36 -12.57 -8.54
N LEU A 283 -30.05 -11.75 -7.75
CA LEU A 283 -29.62 -11.54 -6.35
C LEU A 283 -29.68 -12.84 -5.57
N GLU A 284 -30.73 -13.63 -5.77
CA GLU A 284 -30.85 -14.91 -5.08
C GLU A 284 -29.70 -15.84 -5.45
N LYS A 285 -29.35 -15.89 -6.72
CA LYS A 285 -28.20 -16.67 -7.20
C LYS A 285 -26.91 -16.19 -6.53
N MET A 286 -26.70 -14.88 -6.47
CA MET A 286 -25.47 -14.34 -5.90
C MET A 286 -25.38 -14.60 -4.40
N TYR A 287 -26.51 -14.60 -3.69
CA TYR A 287 -26.48 -14.89 -2.26
C TYR A 287 -26.37 -16.38 -1.96
N ASN A 288 -26.91 -17.24 -2.82
CA ASN A 288 -27.04 -18.65 -2.48
C ASN A 288 -26.10 -19.58 -3.24
N SER A 289 -25.68 -19.23 -4.45
CA SER A 289 -24.90 -20.14 -5.29
C SER A 289 -23.41 -19.92 -5.24
N ILE A 290 -22.98 -18.75 -4.76
CA ILE A 290 -21.56 -18.43 -4.58
C ILE A 290 -21.42 -17.77 -3.22
N SER A 291 -20.17 -17.46 -2.87
CA SER A 291 -19.85 -16.85 -1.58
C SER A 291 -19.26 -15.47 -1.82
N VAL A 292 -20.11 -14.44 -1.93
CA VAL A 292 -19.61 -13.07 -2.04
C VAL A 292 -19.25 -12.57 -0.64
N HIS A 293 -18.16 -11.80 -0.55
CA HIS A 293 -17.79 -11.20 0.73
C HIS A 293 -18.76 -10.09 1.12
N GLU A 294 -19.21 -9.33 0.14
CA GLU A 294 -20.18 -8.26 0.34
C GLU A 294 -20.84 -7.96 -0.99
N LEU A 295 -22.15 -7.70 -0.96
CA LEU A 295 -22.88 -7.29 -2.15
C LEU A 295 -23.56 -5.96 -1.83
N LYS A 296 -23.14 -4.90 -2.48
CA LYS A 296 -23.69 -3.57 -2.31
C LYS A 296 -24.43 -3.19 -3.57
N ILE A 297 -25.70 -2.84 -3.41
CA ILE A 297 -26.57 -2.54 -4.56
C ILE A 297 -26.78 -1.03 -4.64
N LEU A 298 -26.46 -0.45 -5.80
CA LEU A 298 -26.61 0.97 -6.06
C LEU A 298 -27.62 1.14 -7.18
N GLU A 299 -28.82 1.60 -6.82
CA GLU A 299 -29.94 1.65 -7.76
C GLU A 299 -30.13 3.00 -8.42
N ASP A 300 -29.47 4.03 -7.93
CA ASP A 300 -29.56 5.38 -8.47
C ASP A 300 -28.20 5.78 -9.04
N TYR A 301 -28.18 6.20 -10.29
CA TYR A 301 -26.93 6.59 -10.93
C TYR A 301 -26.27 7.77 -10.22
N SER A 302 -27.05 8.67 -9.64
CA SER A 302 -26.49 9.76 -8.85
C SER A 302 -25.84 9.24 -7.56
N ASP A 303 -26.39 8.16 -6.98
CA ASP A 303 -25.79 7.50 -5.84
C ASP A 303 -24.42 6.93 -6.19
N LEU A 304 -24.29 6.37 -7.39
CA LEU A 304 -23.02 5.80 -7.83
C LEU A 304 -21.93 6.87 -7.85
N SER A 305 -22.20 8.00 -8.45
CA SER A 305 -21.24 9.07 -8.61
C SER A 305 -20.75 9.56 -7.24
N HIS A 306 -21.70 9.89 -6.38
CA HIS A 306 -21.38 10.37 -5.04
C HIS A 306 -20.67 9.30 -4.21
N HIS A 307 -21.15 8.07 -4.29
CA HIS A 307 -20.62 6.96 -3.51
C HIS A 307 -19.17 6.68 -3.89
N ASN A 308 -18.86 6.62 -5.18
CA ASN A 308 -17.51 6.31 -5.63
C ASN A 308 -16.50 7.35 -5.14
N VAL A 309 -16.83 8.63 -5.32
CA VAL A 309 -15.89 9.70 -4.94
C VAL A 309 -15.68 9.69 -3.43
N SER A 310 -16.77 9.65 -2.67
CA SER A 310 -16.71 9.76 -1.21
C SER A 310 -16.02 8.55 -0.58
N ASP A 311 -16.46 7.35 -0.94
CA ASP A 311 -15.90 6.12 -0.38
C ASP A 311 -14.44 5.93 -0.78
N ASP A 312 -14.13 6.19 -2.05
CA ASP A 312 -12.77 5.98 -2.53
C ASP A 312 -11.80 6.94 -1.84
N VAL A 313 -12.21 8.17 -1.60
CA VAL A 313 -11.36 9.12 -0.88
C VAL A 313 -11.10 8.64 0.55
N VAL A 314 -12.13 8.22 1.24
CA VAL A 314 -11.99 7.74 2.62
C VAL A 314 -11.08 6.52 2.67
N GLU A 315 -11.35 5.54 1.81
CA GLU A 315 -10.59 4.28 1.86
C GLU A 315 -9.18 4.42 1.32
N GLY A 316 -8.97 5.35 0.38
CA GLY A 316 -7.68 5.51 -0.26
C GLY A 316 -6.70 6.39 0.48
N SER A 317 -7.13 7.03 1.58
CA SER A 317 -6.26 7.93 2.32
C SER A 317 -5.40 7.17 3.31
N GLU A 318 -4.12 7.55 3.37
CA GLU A 318 -3.17 6.81 4.19
C GLU A 318 -3.10 7.31 5.61
N ASP A 319 -3.38 8.59 5.82
CA ASP A 319 -3.35 9.16 7.17
C ASP A 319 -4.47 10.18 7.32
N THR A 320 -4.68 10.57 8.56
CA THR A 320 -5.79 11.42 8.95
C THR A 320 -5.74 12.79 8.28
N ILE A 321 -4.55 13.40 8.24
CA ILE A 321 -4.44 14.75 7.69
C ILE A 321 -4.70 14.76 6.18
N THR A 322 -4.24 13.72 5.48
CA THR A 322 -4.50 13.58 4.05
C THR A 322 -5.98 13.39 3.80
N LEU A 323 -6.63 12.54 4.60
CA LEU A 323 -8.07 12.32 4.49
C LEU A 323 -8.84 13.63 4.67
N VAL A 324 -8.51 14.38 5.71
CA VAL A 324 -9.23 15.62 5.99
C VAL A 324 -8.99 16.65 4.88
N ASN A 325 -7.75 16.79 4.42
CA ASN A 325 -7.46 17.73 3.34
C ASN A 325 -8.23 17.38 2.06
N ASN A 326 -8.32 16.10 1.74
CA ASN A 326 -9.07 15.67 0.56
C ASN A 326 -10.56 15.97 0.73
N TYR A 327 -11.07 15.77 1.92
CA TYR A 327 -12.47 16.09 2.23
C TYR A 327 -12.74 17.58 2.07
N VAL A 328 -11.86 18.41 2.61
CA VAL A 328 -12.00 19.86 2.50
C VAL A 328 -12.01 20.30 1.04
N ASP A 329 -11.14 19.74 0.22
CA ASP A 329 -11.08 20.08 -1.21
C ASP A 329 -12.39 19.77 -1.93
N GLN A 330 -13.13 18.78 -1.46
CA GLN A 330 -14.37 18.37 -2.10
C GLN A 330 -15.60 19.09 -1.60
N LEU A 331 -15.47 19.90 -0.57
CA LEU A 331 -16.62 20.65 -0.04
C LEU A 331 -17.09 21.70 -1.04
N SER A 332 -18.40 21.80 -1.21
CA SER A 332 -19.03 22.83 -2.04
C SER A 332 -19.47 23.97 -1.13
N VAL A 333 -18.49 24.68 -0.54
CA VAL A 333 -18.77 25.75 0.41
C VAL A 333 -17.96 26.98 0.03
N ASP A 334 -18.48 28.13 0.42
CA ASP A 334 -17.82 29.41 0.17
C ASP A 334 -16.98 29.77 1.37
N LEU A 335 -15.94 28.98 1.61
CA LEU A 335 -15.00 29.17 2.71
C LEU A 335 -13.59 29.18 2.16
N ASP A 336 -12.71 29.82 2.91
CA ASP A 336 -11.28 29.79 2.57
C ASP A 336 -10.73 28.40 2.94
N LYS A 337 -10.62 27.53 1.94
CA LYS A 337 -10.22 26.15 2.16
C LYS A 337 -8.79 26.05 2.65
N ASP A 338 -7.91 26.94 2.20
CA ASP A 338 -6.52 26.92 2.66
C ASP A 338 -6.43 27.26 4.14
N LYS A 339 -7.19 28.25 4.61
CA LYS A 339 -7.24 28.58 6.02
C LYS A 339 -7.79 27.42 6.85
N LEU A 340 -8.83 26.77 6.35
CA LEU A 340 -9.44 25.65 7.03
C LEU A 340 -8.43 24.51 7.17
N LYS A 341 -7.68 24.23 6.11
CA LYS A 341 -6.66 23.18 6.15
C LYS A 341 -5.56 23.47 7.16
N VAL A 342 -5.12 24.73 7.22
CA VAL A 342 -4.09 25.14 8.18
C VAL A 342 -4.59 24.95 9.61
N MET A 343 -5.82 25.36 9.89
CA MET A 343 -6.40 25.21 11.22
C MET A 343 -6.50 23.75 11.62
N ILE A 344 -6.98 22.92 10.70
CA ILE A 344 -7.12 21.48 10.96
C ILE A 344 -5.74 20.84 11.19
N LYS A 345 -4.75 21.25 10.41
CA LYS A 345 -3.39 20.73 10.56
C LYS A 345 -2.82 21.09 11.94
N GLU A 346 -3.06 22.32 12.39
CA GLU A 346 -2.60 22.74 13.72
C GLU A 346 -3.25 21.91 14.82
N MET A 347 -4.55 21.66 14.69
CA MET A 347 -5.26 20.81 15.65
C MET A 347 -4.72 19.39 15.65
N PHE A 348 -4.42 18.87 14.46
CA PHE A 348 -3.89 17.51 14.31
C PHE A 348 -2.52 17.40 14.97
N ILE A 349 -1.65 18.38 14.73
CA ILE A 349 -0.31 18.39 15.34
C ILE A 349 -0.42 18.44 16.85
N GLU A 350 -1.31 19.28 17.38
CA GLU A 350 -1.54 19.36 18.82
C GLU A 350 -1.99 18.02 19.39
N ALA A 351 -2.92 17.35 18.69
CA ALA A 351 -3.41 16.05 19.14
C ALA A 351 -2.31 14.99 19.11
N GLN A 352 -1.35 15.10 18.21
CA GLN A 352 -0.28 14.10 18.09
C GLN A 352 0.82 14.26 19.13
N ASP A 353 0.82 15.34 19.90
CA ASP A 353 1.83 15.49 20.95
C ASP A 353 1.83 14.34 21.95
N THR A 354 0.69 13.66 22.08
CA THR A 354 0.60 12.51 22.98
C THR A 354 1.29 11.26 22.42
N ASP A 355 1.65 11.24 21.13
CA ASP A 355 2.25 10.09 20.46
C ASP A 355 3.75 10.22 20.25
N VAL A 356 4.40 11.18 20.87
CA VAL A 356 5.85 11.37 20.74
C VAL A 356 6.55 10.93 22.01
N VAL A 357 7.81 10.51 21.84
CA VAL A 357 8.66 10.19 22.99
C VAL A 357 9.05 11.50 23.67
N SER A 358 8.88 11.55 24.99
CA SER A 358 9.31 12.73 25.75
C SER A 358 10.81 12.88 25.65
N GLY A 359 11.27 14.07 25.30
CA GLY A 359 12.69 14.37 25.31
C GLY A 359 13.17 14.55 26.75
N GLU A 360 14.35 14.04 27.09
CA GLU A 360 14.98 14.23 28.39
C GLU A 360 16.36 14.79 28.21
#